data_273902c2e43478411fb4e679e1195853
#
_entry.id   273902c2e43478411fb4e679e1195853
#
_cell.length_a   1.000
_cell.length_b   1.000
_cell.length_c   1.000
_cell.angle_alpha   90.00
_cell.angle_beta   90.00
_cell.angle_gamma   90.00
#
_symmetry.space_group_name_H-M   'P 1'
#
loop_
_entity.id
_entity.type
_entity.pdbx_description
1 polymer ?
#
loop_
_entity_poly.entity_id
_entity_poly.type
_entity_poly.pdbx_seq_one_letter_code
_entity_poly.pdbx_strand_id
1 'polypeptide(L)'
;MIPTLRTTLGLKGHRPVVGNLDGHDLVYVFGALKLVTGRLTTRLVERGRAPGRWVKGPSRQRHMQAAFARHLRDIGRAYPAARDPHVVLVIDNAPWHHGGLITQVLDQLPQLRLYRLPSDSPQLQVIERCWKVWRRRATHNRLFPTQARLKQTLRNSLCYDQTLKHRVLSLIQSSNSTLAILLKMRYQGK
;
A
#
# COMPACT_ATOMS: atom_id res chain seq x y z
N MET A 1 -1.00 -6.88 19.83
CA MET A 1 -1.40 -6.79 18.41
C MET A 1 -2.79 -7.34 18.26
N ILE A 2 -3.75 -6.51 17.81
CA ILE A 2 -5.14 -6.90 17.65
C ILE A 2 -5.32 -7.49 16.25
N PRO A 3 -5.74 -8.76 16.10
CA PRO A 3 -5.97 -9.36 14.79
C PRO A 3 -7.16 -8.70 14.09
N THR A 4 -7.10 -8.58 12.78
CA THR A 4 -8.23 -8.12 11.98
C THR A 4 -9.17 -9.30 11.78
N LEU A 5 -10.33 -9.25 12.46
CA LEU A 5 -11.33 -10.32 12.41
C LEU A 5 -12.19 -10.20 11.15
N ARG A 6 -12.51 -11.34 10.56
CA ARG A 6 -13.43 -11.50 9.45
C ARG A 6 -14.25 -12.76 9.62
N THR A 7 -15.45 -12.74 9.05
CA THR A 7 -16.31 -13.93 8.99
C THR A 7 -15.54 -15.10 8.36
N THR A 8 -15.59 -16.25 8.99
CA THR A 8 -14.99 -17.50 8.52
C THR A 8 -15.97 -18.64 8.75
N LEU A 9 -15.76 -19.73 8.02
CA LEU A 9 -16.52 -20.95 8.20
C LEU A 9 -16.01 -21.67 9.46
N GLY A 10 -16.93 -22.24 10.20
CA GLY A 10 -16.66 -23.07 11.37
C GLY A 10 -17.68 -24.20 11.46
N LEU A 11 -17.40 -25.22 12.25
CA LEU A 11 -18.36 -26.27 12.55
C LEU A 11 -19.55 -25.68 13.30
N LYS A 12 -20.76 -26.19 13.02
CA LYS A 12 -21.98 -25.79 13.73
C LYS A 12 -21.80 -26.02 15.23
N GLY A 13 -22.06 -25.00 16.04
CA GLY A 13 -21.85 -25.03 17.48
C GLY A 13 -20.45 -24.67 17.98
N HIS A 14 -19.44 -24.60 17.10
CA HIS A 14 -18.07 -24.21 17.45
C HIS A 14 -17.71 -22.85 16.82
N ARG A 15 -17.68 -21.79 17.64
CA ARG A 15 -17.28 -20.47 17.19
C ARG A 15 -15.75 -20.41 17.07
N PRO A 16 -15.17 -20.12 15.88
CA PRO A 16 -13.74 -19.94 15.76
C PRO A 16 -13.23 -18.80 16.66
N VAL A 17 -12.19 -19.10 17.46
CA VAL A 17 -11.58 -18.14 18.37
C VAL A 17 -10.22 -17.75 17.83
N VAL A 18 -9.91 -16.45 17.77
CA VAL A 18 -8.60 -15.92 17.42
C VAL A 18 -8.02 -15.26 18.66
N GLY A 19 -6.83 -15.72 19.07
CA GLY A 19 -6.12 -15.13 20.20
C GLY A 19 -5.83 -13.64 19.98
N ASN A 20 -5.79 -12.88 21.07
CA ASN A 20 -5.44 -11.47 21.09
C ASN A 20 -4.20 -11.27 21.97
N LEU A 21 -3.24 -10.49 21.48
CA LEU A 21 -2.13 -9.98 22.27
C LEU A 21 -2.35 -8.48 22.48
N ASP A 22 -2.30 -8.09 23.74
CA ASP A 22 -2.34 -6.67 24.08
C ASP A 22 -1.08 -5.98 23.55
N GLY A 23 -1.25 -5.29 22.45
CA GLY A 23 -0.15 -4.61 21.78
C GLY A 23 -0.65 -3.82 20.57
N HIS A 24 -0.16 -2.59 20.44
CA HIS A 24 -0.56 -1.68 19.35
C HIS A 24 0.48 -1.59 18.24
N ASP A 25 1.23 -2.66 18.02
CA ASP A 25 2.21 -2.73 16.95
C ASP A 25 1.51 -2.71 15.59
N LEU A 26 1.95 -1.82 14.72
CA LEU A 26 1.42 -1.65 13.38
C LEU A 26 2.54 -1.73 12.34
N VAL A 27 2.25 -2.39 11.24
CA VAL A 27 3.08 -2.35 10.04
C VAL A 27 2.26 -1.68 8.95
N TYR A 28 2.78 -0.56 8.43
CA TYR A 28 2.24 0.09 7.24
C TYR A 28 2.89 -0.51 6.00
N VAL A 29 2.14 -0.60 4.93
CA VAL A 29 2.64 -1.03 3.63
C VAL A 29 2.35 0.07 2.62
N PHE A 30 3.40 0.71 2.11
CA PHE A 30 3.28 1.49 0.89
C PHE A 30 3.37 0.55 -0.31
N GLY A 31 2.55 0.78 -1.31
CA GLY A 31 2.57 0.01 -2.53
C GLY A 31 2.24 0.85 -3.75
N ALA A 32 2.99 0.64 -4.82
CA ALA A 32 2.71 1.18 -6.13
C ALA A 32 2.53 0.03 -7.12
N LEU A 33 1.44 0.06 -7.86
CA LEU A 33 1.03 -0.98 -8.80
C LEU A 33 1.07 -0.44 -10.23
N LYS A 34 1.88 -1.06 -11.09
CA LYS A 34 1.88 -0.77 -12.54
C LYS A 34 0.69 -1.47 -13.18
N LEU A 35 -0.32 -0.71 -13.61
CA LEU A 35 -1.61 -1.23 -14.09
C LEU A 35 -1.48 -2.11 -15.33
N VAL A 36 -0.51 -1.82 -16.20
CA VAL A 36 -0.31 -2.56 -17.45
C VAL A 36 0.31 -3.94 -17.22
N THR A 37 1.21 -4.07 -16.25
CA THR A 37 2.01 -5.30 -16.07
C THR A 37 1.69 -6.05 -14.77
N GLY A 38 0.91 -5.47 -13.87
CA GLY A 38 0.67 -6.02 -12.53
C GLY A 38 1.90 -5.97 -11.62
N ARG A 39 2.99 -5.30 -12.03
CA ARG A 39 4.21 -5.19 -11.21
C ARG A 39 3.92 -4.33 -10.00
N LEU A 40 4.28 -4.86 -8.83
CA LEU A 40 4.08 -4.21 -7.54
C LEU A 40 5.44 -3.78 -6.97
N THR A 41 5.55 -2.52 -6.54
CA THR A 41 6.68 -2.02 -5.75
C THR A 41 6.18 -1.73 -4.36
N THR A 42 6.77 -2.34 -3.32
CA THR A 42 6.29 -2.22 -1.95
C THR A 42 7.38 -1.82 -0.98
N ARG A 43 6.97 -1.10 0.07
CA ARG A 43 7.81 -0.78 1.23
C ARG A 43 7.02 -1.01 2.53
N LEU A 44 7.56 -1.83 3.42
CA LEU A 44 7.01 -2.04 4.75
C LEU A 44 7.64 -1.04 5.72
N VAL A 45 6.79 -0.45 6.55
CA VAL A 45 7.18 0.56 7.54
C VAL A 45 6.62 0.16 8.89
N GLU A 46 7.51 -0.08 9.83
CA GLU A 46 7.11 -0.37 11.21
C GLU A 46 6.73 0.93 11.90
N ARG A 47 5.66 0.90 12.64
CA ARG A 47 5.41 1.92 13.65
C ARG A 47 6.28 1.57 14.85
N GLY A 48 7.44 2.24 14.95
CA GLY A 48 8.34 2.07 16.08
C GLY A 48 7.64 2.44 17.38
N ARG A 49 7.76 1.57 18.36
CA ARG A 49 7.50 1.86 19.75
C ARG A 49 8.81 2.43 20.29
N ALA A 50 8.88 3.72 20.51
CA ALA A 50 9.88 4.20 21.45
C ALA A 50 9.55 3.55 22.81
N PRO A 51 10.51 2.95 23.52
CA PRO A 51 10.24 2.34 24.80
C PRO A 51 9.45 3.30 25.71
N GLY A 52 8.23 2.89 26.10
CA GLY A 52 7.38 3.66 27.02
C GLY A 52 6.57 4.83 26.45
N ARG A 53 6.61 5.16 25.16
CA ARG A 53 5.89 6.33 24.62
C ARG A 53 5.28 6.10 23.24
N TRP A 54 4.00 6.40 23.11
CA TRP A 54 3.31 6.49 21.83
C TRP A 54 3.70 7.78 21.11
N VAL A 55 4.26 7.69 19.91
CA VAL A 55 4.52 8.84 19.06
C VAL A 55 3.22 9.24 18.36
N LYS A 56 2.54 10.28 18.87
CA LYS A 56 1.33 10.88 18.27
C LYS A 56 1.71 12.20 17.56
N GLY A 57 0.86 12.63 16.62
CA GLY A 57 0.93 13.97 16.02
C GLY A 57 2.05 14.18 15.00
N PRO A 58 2.72 15.33 15.01
CA PRO A 58 3.66 15.75 13.98
C PRO A 58 4.81 14.79 13.72
N SER A 59 5.29 14.09 14.72
CA SER A 59 6.35 13.10 14.58
C SER A 59 5.90 11.84 13.80
N ARG A 60 4.62 11.42 13.95
CA ARG A 60 4.04 10.34 13.13
C ARG A 60 3.95 10.75 11.67
N GLN A 61 3.46 11.95 11.40
CA GLN A 61 3.36 12.47 10.04
C GLN A 61 4.74 12.56 9.38
N ARG A 62 5.75 13.10 10.07
CA ARG A 62 7.14 13.16 9.58
C ARG A 62 7.71 11.78 9.30
N HIS A 63 7.47 10.80 10.17
CA HIS A 63 7.91 9.42 9.97
C HIS A 63 7.29 8.81 8.71
N MET A 64 5.98 8.95 8.53
CA MET A 64 5.27 8.46 7.35
C MET A 64 5.69 9.19 6.07
N GLN A 65 5.92 10.50 6.15
CA GLN A 65 6.42 11.31 5.03
C GLN A 65 7.83 10.85 4.60
N ALA A 66 8.74 10.62 5.55
CA ALA A 66 10.07 10.09 5.26
C ALA A 66 10.01 8.67 4.65
N ALA A 67 9.07 7.84 5.11
CA ALA A 67 8.86 6.51 4.57
C ALA A 67 8.30 6.57 3.14
N PHE A 68 7.37 7.48 2.87
CA PHE A 68 6.85 7.71 1.52
C PHE A 68 7.92 8.26 0.58
N ALA A 69 8.75 9.21 1.04
CA ALA A 69 9.90 9.71 0.29
C ALA A 69 10.87 8.58 -0.13
N ARG A 70 11.14 7.63 0.78
CA ARG A 70 11.94 6.45 0.44
C ARG A 70 11.23 5.54 -0.57
N HIS A 71 9.90 5.40 -0.47
CA HIS A 71 9.11 4.62 -1.41
C HIS A 71 9.13 5.24 -2.81
N LEU A 72 9.08 6.56 -2.94
CA LEU A 72 9.25 7.26 -4.23
C LEU A 72 10.62 6.97 -4.85
N ARG A 73 11.69 6.94 -4.05
CA ARG A 73 13.02 6.55 -4.54
C ARG A 73 13.07 5.09 -4.99
N ASP A 74 12.36 4.17 -4.30
CA ASP A 74 12.26 2.77 -4.75
C ASP A 74 11.54 2.68 -6.10
N ILE A 75 10.47 3.47 -6.29
CA ILE A 75 9.76 3.56 -7.56
C ILE A 75 10.70 4.13 -8.64
N GLY A 76 11.44 5.19 -8.35
CA GLY A 76 12.41 5.78 -9.28
C GLY A 76 13.48 4.78 -9.73
N ARG A 77 14.00 3.94 -8.81
CA ARG A 77 14.93 2.86 -9.16
C ARG A 77 14.27 1.75 -10.00
N ALA A 78 13.03 1.41 -9.70
CA ALA A 78 12.27 0.41 -10.45
C ALA A 78 11.91 0.88 -11.86
N TYR A 79 11.79 2.20 -12.05
CA TYR A 79 11.43 2.88 -13.29
C TYR A 79 12.41 4.04 -13.56
N PRO A 80 13.64 3.73 -14.00
CA PRO A 80 14.65 4.75 -14.28
C PRO A 80 14.25 5.60 -15.51
N ALA A 81 14.60 6.90 -15.49
CA ALA A 81 14.22 7.86 -16.51
C ALA A 81 14.66 7.45 -17.94
N ALA A 82 15.80 6.79 -18.06
CA ALA A 82 16.31 6.30 -19.36
C ALA A 82 15.38 5.27 -20.03
N ARG A 83 14.61 4.52 -19.26
CA ARG A 83 13.69 3.49 -19.76
C ARG A 83 12.22 3.92 -19.66
N ASP A 84 11.87 4.59 -18.59
CA ASP A 84 10.51 5.01 -18.28
C ASP A 84 10.51 6.54 -18.03
N PRO A 85 10.62 7.38 -19.11
CA PRO A 85 10.79 8.83 -18.98
C PRO A 85 9.57 9.54 -18.41
N HIS A 86 8.41 8.90 -18.44
CA HIS A 86 7.15 9.44 -17.92
C HIS A 86 6.41 8.41 -17.09
N VAL A 87 6.45 8.58 -15.77
CA VAL A 87 5.75 7.74 -14.81
C VAL A 87 4.75 8.59 -14.03
N VAL A 88 3.47 8.34 -14.22
CA VAL A 88 2.40 8.99 -13.46
C VAL A 88 2.01 8.09 -12.30
N LEU A 89 2.18 8.58 -11.08
CA LEU A 89 1.78 7.90 -9.86
C LEU A 89 0.48 8.52 -9.33
N VAL A 90 -0.60 7.75 -9.39
CA VAL A 90 -1.90 8.14 -8.86
C VAL A 90 -1.93 7.83 -7.36
N ILE A 91 -2.20 8.85 -6.54
CA ILE A 91 -2.18 8.77 -5.07
C ILE A 91 -3.44 9.40 -4.46
N ASP A 92 -3.73 9.03 -3.23
CA ASP A 92 -4.73 9.71 -2.40
C ASP A 92 -4.18 11.01 -1.78
N ASN A 93 -5.04 11.71 -1.05
CA ASN A 93 -4.71 12.96 -0.37
C ASN A 93 -4.18 12.76 1.06
N ALA A 94 -3.53 11.62 1.37
CA ALA A 94 -3.00 11.40 2.70
C ALA A 94 -2.01 12.50 3.12
N PRO A 95 -2.03 12.97 4.39
CA PRO A 95 -1.22 14.10 4.86
C PRO A 95 0.30 13.93 4.65
N TRP A 96 0.80 12.72 4.61
CA TRP A 96 2.22 12.42 4.38
C TRP A 96 2.63 12.40 2.90
N HIS A 97 1.69 12.56 1.99
CA HIS A 97 1.97 12.68 0.55
C HIS A 97 2.32 14.11 0.12
N HIS A 98 2.42 15.04 1.07
CA HIS A 98 2.68 16.46 0.85
C HIS A 98 3.94 16.94 1.60
N GLY A 99 4.40 18.13 1.24
CA GLY A 99 5.45 18.88 1.95
C GLY A 99 6.81 18.86 1.28
N GLY A 100 7.70 19.72 1.77
CA GLY A 100 8.99 20.02 1.15
C GLY A 100 9.88 18.81 0.89
N LEU A 101 9.88 17.81 1.81
CA LEU A 101 10.64 16.58 1.60
C LEU A 101 10.17 15.80 0.35
N ILE A 102 8.87 15.78 0.08
CA ILE A 102 8.32 15.09 -1.10
C ILE A 102 8.68 15.86 -2.37
N THR A 103 8.57 17.19 -2.34
CA THR A 103 8.98 18.05 -3.45
C THR A 103 10.46 17.84 -3.78
N GLN A 104 11.36 17.90 -2.79
CA GLN A 104 12.79 17.65 -2.97
C GLN A 104 13.09 16.27 -3.61
N VAL A 105 12.34 15.24 -3.25
CA VAL A 105 12.52 13.91 -3.84
C VAL A 105 12.01 13.86 -5.27
N LEU A 106 10.91 14.54 -5.59
CA LEU A 106 10.39 14.61 -6.96
C LEU A 106 11.32 15.41 -7.87
N ASP A 107 11.98 16.47 -7.38
CA ASP A 107 12.98 17.22 -8.12
C ASP A 107 14.18 16.34 -8.54
N GLN A 108 14.50 15.31 -7.73
CA GLN A 108 15.53 14.31 -8.03
C GLN A 108 15.04 13.20 -8.97
N LEU A 109 13.73 13.10 -9.22
CA LEU A 109 13.09 12.05 -10.00
C LEU A 109 12.19 12.67 -11.07
N PRO A 110 12.76 13.35 -12.07
CA PRO A 110 12.00 14.14 -13.06
C PRO A 110 11.02 13.29 -13.89
N GLN A 111 11.26 11.97 -13.99
CA GLN A 111 10.34 11.03 -14.63
C GLN A 111 9.05 10.79 -13.84
N LEU A 112 9.04 11.06 -12.52
CA LEU A 112 7.87 10.82 -11.68
C LEU A 112 6.97 12.07 -11.60
N ARG A 113 5.69 11.87 -11.84
CA ARG A 113 4.67 12.88 -11.59
C ARG A 113 3.57 12.32 -10.70
N LEU A 114 3.23 13.07 -9.65
CA LEU A 114 2.14 12.70 -8.77
C LEU A 114 0.82 13.27 -9.31
N TYR A 115 -0.16 12.39 -9.48
CA TYR A 115 -1.54 12.77 -9.75
C TYR A 115 -2.39 12.44 -8.51
N ARG A 116 -3.00 13.46 -7.91
CA ARG A 116 -3.82 13.30 -6.72
C ARG A 116 -5.26 13.03 -7.10
N LEU A 117 -5.84 12.02 -6.49
CA LEU A 117 -7.26 11.73 -6.63
C LEU A 117 -8.08 12.81 -5.90
N PRO A 118 -9.30 13.10 -6.39
CA PRO A 118 -10.25 13.92 -5.63
C PRO A 118 -10.48 13.34 -4.23
N SER A 119 -10.80 14.21 -3.28
CA SER A 119 -11.19 13.78 -1.94
C SER A 119 -12.36 12.81 -2.02
N ASP A 120 -12.42 11.88 -1.07
CA ASP A 120 -13.50 10.90 -0.92
C ASP A 120 -13.78 10.00 -2.15
N SER A 121 -12.73 9.70 -2.91
CA SER A 121 -12.82 8.86 -4.11
C SER A 121 -12.05 7.53 -3.97
N PRO A 122 -12.27 6.72 -2.92
CA PRO A 122 -11.53 5.47 -2.69
C PRO A 122 -11.79 4.42 -3.79
N GLN A 123 -12.94 4.49 -4.47
CA GLN A 123 -13.29 3.63 -5.60
C GLN A 123 -12.35 3.80 -6.80
N LEU A 124 -11.67 4.94 -6.93
CA LEU A 124 -10.69 5.21 -7.98
C LEU A 124 -9.32 4.63 -7.67
N GLN A 125 -9.05 4.23 -6.42
CA GLN A 125 -7.82 3.58 -6.01
C GLN A 125 -7.85 2.07 -6.30
N VAL A 126 -7.36 1.69 -7.46
CA VAL A 126 -7.30 0.29 -7.90
C VAL A 126 -6.55 -0.61 -6.92
N ILE A 127 -5.48 -0.11 -6.29
CA ILE A 127 -4.67 -0.86 -5.34
C ILE A 127 -5.45 -1.27 -4.07
N GLU A 128 -6.52 -0.56 -3.70
CA GLU A 128 -7.33 -0.89 -2.53
C GLU A 128 -7.96 -2.28 -2.63
N ARG A 129 -8.30 -2.73 -3.84
CA ARG A 129 -8.81 -4.09 -4.06
C ARG A 129 -7.75 -5.13 -3.79
N CYS A 130 -6.53 -4.88 -4.26
CA CYS A 130 -5.40 -5.73 -3.98
C CYS A 130 -5.13 -5.80 -2.46
N TRP A 131 -5.20 -4.66 -1.75
CA TRP A 131 -5.06 -4.61 -0.30
C TRP A 131 -6.10 -5.46 0.43
N LYS A 132 -7.36 -5.47 -0.01
CA LYS A 132 -8.41 -6.31 0.58
C LYS A 132 -8.07 -7.80 0.46
N VAL A 133 -7.61 -8.24 -0.71
CA VAL A 133 -7.22 -9.63 -0.96
C VAL A 133 -5.98 -10.01 -0.15
N TRP A 134 -4.95 -9.15 -0.15
CA TRP A 134 -3.72 -9.40 0.59
C TRP A 134 -3.93 -9.46 2.09
N ARG A 135 -4.72 -8.54 2.67
CA ARG A 135 -5.09 -8.60 4.08
C ARG A 135 -5.83 -9.89 4.42
N ARG A 136 -6.80 -10.29 3.57
CA ARG A 136 -7.56 -11.52 3.79
C ARG A 136 -6.66 -12.75 3.80
N ARG A 137 -5.68 -12.79 2.95
CA ARG A 137 -4.76 -13.93 2.80
C ARG A 137 -3.66 -13.93 3.87
N ALA A 138 -3.09 -12.78 4.18
CA ALA A 138 -1.90 -12.68 5.01
C ALA A 138 -2.20 -12.44 6.50
N THR A 139 -3.23 -11.65 6.84
CA THR A 139 -3.37 -11.13 8.21
C THR A 139 -4.72 -11.36 8.86
N HIS A 140 -5.82 -11.58 8.10
CA HIS A 140 -7.12 -11.79 8.74
C HIS A 140 -7.16 -13.11 9.51
N ASN A 141 -7.83 -13.09 10.66
CA ASN A 141 -8.00 -14.23 11.56
C ASN A 141 -6.68 -14.91 11.97
N ARG A 142 -5.57 -14.15 11.99
CA ARG A 142 -4.25 -14.64 12.40
C ARG A 142 -3.70 -13.82 13.55
N LEU A 143 -3.20 -14.53 14.54
CA LEU A 143 -2.43 -13.95 15.63
C LEU A 143 -0.94 -13.95 15.25
N PHE A 144 -0.30 -12.81 15.45
CA PHE A 144 1.15 -12.66 15.26
C PHE A 144 1.80 -12.38 16.62
N PRO A 145 2.62 -13.29 17.13
CA PRO A 145 3.24 -13.12 18.45
C PRO A 145 4.24 -11.95 18.48
N THR A 146 4.83 -11.60 17.34
CA THR A 146 5.77 -10.49 17.22
C THR A 146 5.54 -9.67 15.94
N GLN A 147 5.95 -8.40 15.96
CA GLN A 147 5.92 -7.54 14.79
C GLN A 147 6.83 -8.06 13.66
N ALA A 148 7.95 -8.67 14.00
CA ALA A 148 8.86 -9.30 13.04
C ALA A 148 8.15 -10.44 12.27
N ARG A 149 7.36 -11.26 12.95
CA ARG A 149 6.60 -12.35 12.34
C ARG A 149 5.51 -11.81 11.39
N LEU A 150 4.79 -10.77 11.80
CA LEU A 150 3.83 -10.08 10.93
C LEU A 150 4.51 -9.54 9.68
N LYS A 151 5.63 -8.85 9.83
CA LYS A 151 6.41 -8.28 8.73
C LYS A 151 6.92 -9.33 7.76
N GLN A 152 7.42 -10.47 8.29
CA GLN A 152 7.86 -11.59 7.46
C GLN A 152 6.71 -12.20 6.66
N THR A 153 5.55 -12.40 7.29
CA THR A 153 4.35 -12.92 6.62
C THR A 153 3.87 -11.97 5.50
N LEU A 154 3.88 -10.67 5.77
CA LEU A 154 3.53 -9.67 4.76
C LEU A 154 4.52 -9.69 3.59
N ARG A 155 5.83 -9.74 3.85
CA ARG A 155 6.86 -9.87 2.80
C ARG A 155 6.62 -11.09 1.93
N ASN A 156 6.47 -12.25 2.54
CA ASN A 156 6.26 -13.50 1.81
C ASN A 156 5.01 -13.44 0.93
N SER A 157 3.90 -12.89 1.47
CA SER A 157 2.67 -12.73 0.71
C SER A 157 2.83 -11.78 -0.48
N LEU A 158 3.48 -10.63 -0.27
CA LEU A 158 3.71 -9.64 -1.33
C LEU A 158 4.70 -10.14 -2.39
N CYS A 159 5.76 -10.85 -2.00
CA CYS A 159 6.70 -11.48 -2.93
C CYS A 159 6.00 -12.55 -3.77
N TYR A 160 5.17 -13.39 -3.16
CA TYR A 160 4.40 -14.39 -3.88
C TYR A 160 3.48 -13.76 -4.94
N ASP A 161 2.78 -12.67 -4.61
CA ASP A 161 1.91 -12.00 -5.57
C ASP A 161 2.71 -11.26 -6.67
N GLN A 162 3.94 -10.85 -6.40
CA GLN A 162 4.85 -10.33 -7.44
C GLN A 162 5.23 -11.38 -8.49
N THR A 163 5.31 -12.65 -8.10
CA THR A 163 5.55 -13.77 -9.06
C THR A 163 4.30 -14.08 -9.90
N LEU A 164 3.12 -13.81 -9.36
CA LEU A 164 1.83 -14.11 -9.99
C LEU A 164 1.14 -12.86 -10.56
N LYS A 165 1.86 -12.13 -11.42
CA LYS A 165 1.38 -10.87 -12.04
C LYS A 165 0.00 -10.98 -12.69
N HIS A 166 -0.32 -12.13 -13.31
CA HIS A 166 -1.63 -12.39 -13.93
C HIS A 166 -2.78 -12.33 -12.91
N ARG A 167 -2.58 -12.81 -11.66
CA ARG A 167 -3.58 -12.71 -10.59
C ARG A 167 -3.79 -11.27 -10.15
N VAL A 168 -2.71 -10.50 -10.06
CA VAL A 168 -2.81 -9.07 -9.75
C VAL A 168 -3.58 -8.35 -10.86
N LEU A 169 -3.28 -8.66 -12.13
CA LEU A 169 -4.00 -8.10 -13.28
C LEU A 169 -5.48 -8.49 -13.27
N SER A 170 -5.84 -9.73 -12.95
CA SER A 170 -7.25 -10.16 -12.88
C SER A 170 -8.04 -9.39 -11.81
N LEU A 171 -7.41 -9.07 -10.67
CA LEU A 171 -8.04 -8.22 -9.63
C LEU A 171 -8.31 -6.79 -10.10
N ILE A 172 -7.51 -6.31 -11.05
CA ILE A 172 -7.62 -4.97 -11.63
C ILE A 172 -8.67 -4.96 -12.74
N GLN A 173 -8.62 -5.94 -13.64
CA GLN A 173 -9.45 -6.02 -14.85
C GLN A 173 -10.93 -6.30 -14.57
N SER A 174 -11.23 -6.91 -13.43
CA SER A 174 -12.64 -7.10 -13.02
C SER A 174 -13.40 -5.79 -12.78
N SER A 175 -12.75 -4.64 -13.00
CA SER A 175 -13.37 -3.31 -12.97
C SER A 175 -13.03 -2.46 -14.20
N ASN A 176 -13.52 -2.89 -15.34
CA ASN A 176 -13.43 -2.14 -16.60
C ASN A 176 -13.89 -0.66 -16.49
N SER A 177 -14.77 -0.34 -15.54
CA SER A 177 -15.24 1.03 -15.30
C SER A 177 -14.14 1.97 -14.77
N THR A 178 -13.28 1.52 -13.86
CA THR A 178 -12.26 2.38 -13.22
C THR A 178 -11.09 2.69 -14.15
N LEU A 179 -10.64 1.69 -14.93
CA LEU A 179 -9.60 1.89 -15.96
C LEU A 179 -10.11 2.79 -17.09
N ALA A 180 -11.37 2.66 -17.50
CA ALA A 180 -12.00 3.53 -18.49
C ALA A 180 -12.11 4.98 -18.01
N ILE A 181 -12.37 5.22 -16.71
CA ILE A 181 -12.40 6.56 -16.12
C ILE A 181 -10.98 7.16 -16.09
N LEU A 182 -9.97 6.43 -15.67
CA LEU A 182 -8.58 6.90 -15.65
C LEU A 182 -8.04 7.16 -17.06
N LEU A 183 -8.41 6.36 -18.05
CA LEU A 183 -8.05 6.58 -19.45
C LEU A 183 -8.81 7.75 -20.07
N LYS A 184 -10.10 7.97 -19.74
CA LYS A 184 -10.86 9.15 -20.17
C LYS A 184 -10.29 10.46 -19.61
N MET A 185 -9.85 10.47 -18.35
CA MET A 185 -9.17 11.65 -17.77
C MET A 185 -7.88 12.02 -18.51
N ARG A 186 -7.21 11.06 -19.14
CA ARG A 186 -6.00 11.30 -19.95
C ARG A 186 -6.27 12.01 -21.28
N TYR A 187 -7.50 11.96 -21.78
CA TYR A 187 -7.89 12.51 -23.10
C TYR A 187 -8.56 13.88 -23.05
N GLN A 188 -8.91 14.40 -21.89
CA GLN A 188 -9.54 15.73 -21.77
C GLN A 188 -8.60 16.85 -21.36
N GLY A 189 -7.29 16.59 -21.33
CA GLY A 189 -6.24 17.59 -21.13
C GLY A 189 -5.68 18.08 -22.48
N LYS A 190 -6.45 18.92 -23.17
CA LYS A 190 -5.90 19.89 -24.13
C LYS A 190 -5.77 21.22 -23.44
#